data_6abd9c4c3117786a20f395290949a8de
#
_entry.id   6abd9c4c3117786a20f395290949a8de
#
_cell.length_a   1.000
_cell.length_b   1.000
_cell.length_c   1.000
_cell.angle_alpha   90.00
_cell.angle_beta   90.00
_cell.angle_gamma   90.00
#
_symmetry.space_group_name_H-M   'P 1'
#
loop_
_entity.id
_entity.type
_entity.pdbx_description
1 polymer ?
#
loop_
_entity_poly.entity_id
_entity_poly.type
_entity_poly.pdbx_seq_one_letter_code
_entity_poly.pdbx_strand_id
1 'polypeptide(L)'
;MAGRGGHVVSAPGTLDSRPAEPVRPVDERLPLRRLAPLSAQHVLAMIAAPVSTTFLTGQALGLDAARTASLLSATLLLCGAGALLQSLGPWRIGARLPFVMLPGGAATALFLQIAKDHGPATATGSVLLAAALLFAVLPFYARIVRLFPPLVMGTTVLLIGIAMIRVAAQLITGGRGTPGYAEPSSVILAAATIGCTVVLLLVLRGVWRQTAVLLGLGAGALIALTTGLGSFAPAGGGSLGAPALPRLLPYGTPHFDVLAALPLLVFGLTTLAEVTGQTVLNSRTVGREPDLGRDVPRVARADALVSVFGALFGTSLLVTSAENIGIGRLTGVRSRFVTAGAGVLLVVVGLVAPLSRLLAAIPAPVVGGSALVIYGIIAVMGVTMLGRALPAAAESASGEGPYATVAALALTAGLLPVVAPDLYQGFPGWARTVLGSGVVAGTLAAVLLHALFRRFDPTRPSRAPAS
;
A
#
# COMPACT_ATOMS: atom_id res chain seq x y z
N MET A 1 -82.72 -1.53 -41.94
CA MET A 1 -81.76 -0.72 -42.62
C MET A 1 -80.46 -0.74 -41.85
N ALA A 2 -79.49 -1.37 -42.33
CA ALA A 2 -78.12 -1.56 -42.27
C ALA A 2 -77.34 -0.48 -41.48
N GLY A 3 -76.60 -0.90 -40.48
CA GLY A 3 -75.49 -0.18 -39.80
C GLY A 3 -74.28 -1.06 -39.75
N ARG A 4 -73.27 -0.70 -40.52
CA ARG A 4 -72.01 -1.43 -40.73
C ARG A 4 -71.16 -1.43 -39.47
N GLY A 5 -70.71 -2.60 -39.06
CA GLY A 5 -69.63 -2.78 -38.06
C GLY A 5 -68.28 -2.38 -38.65
N GLY A 6 -67.62 -1.43 -38.03
CA GLY A 6 -66.22 -1.12 -38.29
C GLY A 6 -65.32 -1.98 -37.43
N HIS A 7 -64.55 -2.88 -38.08
CA HIS A 7 -63.46 -3.58 -37.45
C HIS A 7 -62.31 -2.57 -37.14
N VAL A 8 -62.05 -2.31 -35.85
CA VAL A 8 -60.86 -1.61 -35.41
C VAL A 8 -59.72 -2.64 -35.47
N VAL A 9 -58.83 -2.48 -36.44
CA VAL A 9 -57.55 -3.23 -36.52
C VAL A 9 -56.66 -2.60 -35.47
N SER A 10 -56.35 -3.39 -34.41
CA SER A 10 -55.32 -3.03 -33.42
C SER A 10 -53.99 -2.97 -34.08
N ALA A 11 -53.33 -1.83 -34.06
CA ALA A 11 -51.93 -1.66 -34.49
C ALA A 11 -51.00 -2.49 -33.62
N PRO A 12 -49.92 -3.10 -34.23
CA PRO A 12 -48.95 -3.88 -33.45
C PRO A 12 -48.19 -2.93 -32.51
N GLY A 13 -48.03 -3.41 -31.25
CA GLY A 13 -47.46 -2.68 -30.15
C GLY A 13 -46.16 -1.98 -30.46
N THR A 14 -46.13 -0.69 -30.17
CA THR A 14 -44.89 0.09 -30.09
C THR A 14 -43.97 -0.54 -29.07
N LEU A 15 -42.88 -1.12 -29.53
CA LEU A 15 -41.75 -1.53 -28.67
C LEU A 15 -41.40 -0.34 -27.78
N ASP A 16 -41.55 -0.54 -26.48
CA ASP A 16 -41.24 0.41 -25.42
C ASP A 16 -39.72 0.77 -25.52
N SER A 17 -39.44 1.74 -26.35
CA SER A 17 -38.08 2.29 -26.46
C SER A 17 -37.84 3.23 -25.29
N ARG A 18 -37.65 2.63 -24.10
CA ARG A 18 -37.05 3.36 -22.98
C ARG A 18 -35.70 3.88 -23.45
N PRO A 19 -35.43 5.18 -23.36
CA PRO A 19 -34.12 5.71 -23.67
C PRO A 19 -33.10 4.93 -22.85
N ALA A 20 -32.08 4.36 -23.50
CA ALA A 20 -30.99 3.67 -22.81
C ALA A 20 -30.42 4.62 -21.74
N GLU A 21 -30.45 4.24 -20.46
CA GLU A 21 -29.85 5.04 -19.40
C GLU A 21 -28.42 5.38 -19.82
N PRO A 22 -27.98 6.66 -19.70
CA PRO A 22 -26.66 7.06 -20.10
C PRO A 22 -25.63 6.22 -19.31
N VAL A 23 -24.75 5.53 -20.04
CA VAL A 23 -23.71 4.68 -19.45
C VAL A 23 -22.88 5.53 -18.49
N ARG A 24 -22.81 5.14 -17.22
CA ARG A 24 -22.02 5.86 -16.22
C ARG A 24 -20.56 5.88 -16.66
N PRO A 25 -19.83 7.00 -16.54
CA PRO A 25 -18.44 7.12 -16.99
C PRO A 25 -17.51 6.00 -16.44
N VAL A 26 -17.80 5.48 -15.23
CA VAL A 26 -17.05 4.38 -14.61
C VAL A 26 -17.24 3.05 -15.36
N ASP A 27 -18.38 2.84 -16.00
CA ASP A 27 -18.74 1.62 -16.72
C ASP A 27 -18.53 1.76 -18.25
N GLU A 28 -17.96 2.87 -18.71
CA GLU A 28 -17.66 3.10 -20.11
C GLU A 28 -16.65 2.08 -20.64
N ARG A 29 -17.01 1.36 -21.70
CA ARG A 29 -16.13 0.41 -22.40
C ARG A 29 -15.41 1.13 -23.53
N LEU A 30 -14.13 1.38 -23.33
CA LEU A 30 -13.29 2.00 -24.33
C LEU A 30 -12.88 0.98 -25.40
N PRO A 31 -12.76 1.39 -26.70
CA PRO A 31 -12.21 0.53 -27.73
C PRO A 31 -10.76 0.17 -27.44
N LEU A 32 -10.30 -1.02 -27.83
CA LEU A 32 -8.96 -1.55 -27.50
C LEU A 32 -7.84 -0.58 -27.90
N ARG A 33 -7.99 0.16 -29.00
CA ARG A 33 -7.01 1.17 -29.45
C ARG A 33 -6.77 2.29 -28.42
N ARG A 34 -7.77 2.63 -27.61
CA ARG A 34 -7.66 3.61 -26.51
C ARG A 34 -7.38 2.92 -25.16
N LEU A 35 -7.98 1.77 -24.95
CA LEU A 35 -7.84 1.00 -23.70
C LEU A 35 -6.39 0.59 -23.46
N ALA A 36 -5.72 0.00 -24.47
CA ALA A 36 -4.37 -0.55 -24.31
C ALA A 36 -3.32 0.51 -23.89
N PRO A 37 -3.17 1.67 -24.57
CA PRO A 37 -2.19 2.67 -24.16
C PRO A 37 -2.52 3.29 -22.79
N LEU A 38 -3.79 3.49 -22.45
CA LEU A 38 -4.19 4.00 -21.15
C LEU A 38 -3.89 2.98 -20.04
N SER A 39 -4.16 1.70 -20.28
CA SER A 39 -3.80 0.62 -19.34
C SER A 39 -2.29 0.51 -19.17
N ALA A 40 -1.50 0.60 -20.24
CA ALA A 40 -0.04 0.62 -20.18
C ALA A 40 0.49 1.82 -19.38
N GLN A 41 -0.12 3.00 -19.55
CA GLN A 41 0.19 4.19 -18.78
C GLN A 41 -0.04 3.98 -17.28
N HIS A 42 -1.14 3.31 -16.89
CA HIS A 42 -1.40 2.97 -15.49
C HIS A 42 -0.37 1.96 -14.95
N VAL A 43 0.03 0.95 -15.76
CA VAL A 43 1.08 0.00 -15.37
C VAL A 43 2.40 0.72 -15.13
N LEU A 44 2.83 1.62 -16.03
CA LEU A 44 4.07 2.37 -15.88
C LEU A 44 4.10 3.18 -14.57
N ALA A 45 2.97 3.73 -14.18
CA ALA A 45 2.86 4.48 -12.92
C ALA A 45 2.88 3.59 -11.68
N MET A 46 2.27 2.40 -11.77
CA MET A 46 2.11 1.49 -10.63
C MET A 46 3.29 0.57 -10.39
N ILE A 47 4.02 0.18 -11.45
CA ILE A 47 5.03 -0.89 -11.38
C ILE A 47 6.20 -0.54 -10.46
N ALA A 48 6.45 0.74 -10.21
CA ALA A 48 7.54 1.21 -9.36
C ALA A 48 7.43 0.67 -7.92
N ALA A 49 6.24 0.68 -7.32
CA ALA A 49 6.03 0.24 -5.94
C ALA A 49 6.26 -1.27 -5.76
N PRO A 50 5.62 -2.19 -6.52
CA PRO A 50 5.84 -3.62 -6.38
C PRO A 50 7.28 -4.03 -6.70
N VAL A 51 7.94 -3.38 -7.66
CA VAL A 51 9.33 -3.62 -7.97
C VAL A 51 10.21 -3.22 -6.80
N SER A 52 10.13 -1.98 -6.34
CA SER A 52 10.98 -1.46 -5.25
C SER A 52 10.78 -2.23 -3.94
N THR A 53 9.54 -2.54 -3.56
CA THR A 53 9.25 -3.29 -2.33
C THR A 53 9.74 -4.74 -2.40
N THR A 54 9.66 -5.37 -3.57
CA THR A 54 10.19 -6.73 -3.76
C THR A 54 11.71 -6.76 -3.64
N PHE A 55 12.41 -5.77 -4.23
CA PHE A 55 13.88 -5.71 -4.09
C PHE A 55 14.31 -5.44 -2.67
N LEU A 56 13.63 -4.50 -2.02
CA LEU A 56 13.88 -4.24 -0.61
C LEU A 56 13.71 -5.52 0.23
N THR A 57 12.66 -6.29 -0.04
CA THR A 57 12.41 -7.56 0.65
C THR A 57 13.50 -8.59 0.33
N GLY A 58 13.87 -8.71 -0.94
CA GLY A 58 14.93 -9.63 -1.38
C GLY A 58 16.26 -9.34 -0.70
N GLN A 59 16.68 -8.08 -0.68
CA GLN A 59 17.92 -7.64 -0.05
C GLN A 59 17.89 -7.77 1.48
N ALA A 60 16.79 -7.32 2.10
CA ALA A 60 16.68 -7.36 3.56
C ALA A 60 16.63 -8.78 4.13
N LEU A 61 16.11 -9.75 3.37
CA LEU A 61 16.04 -11.17 3.73
C LEU A 61 17.19 -12.00 3.17
N GLY A 62 18.14 -11.40 2.44
CA GLY A 62 19.25 -12.12 1.82
C GLY A 62 18.81 -13.16 0.79
N LEU A 63 17.72 -12.91 0.05
CA LEU A 63 17.23 -13.83 -0.98
C LEU A 63 18.16 -13.84 -2.17
N ASP A 64 18.39 -15.02 -2.73
CA ASP A 64 19.11 -15.15 -4.00
C ASP A 64 18.30 -14.55 -5.17
N ALA A 65 18.96 -14.36 -6.31
CA ALA A 65 18.35 -13.76 -7.49
C ALA A 65 17.11 -14.53 -7.98
N ALA A 66 17.11 -15.86 -7.88
CA ALA A 66 16.00 -16.70 -8.32
C ALA A 66 14.78 -16.56 -7.40
N ARG A 67 15.00 -16.49 -6.08
CA ARG A 67 13.93 -16.27 -5.09
C ARG A 67 13.37 -14.86 -5.18
N THR A 68 14.22 -13.86 -5.37
CA THR A 68 13.80 -12.46 -5.56
C THR A 68 12.99 -12.31 -6.86
N ALA A 69 13.40 -12.97 -7.95
CA ALA A 69 12.66 -13.01 -9.20
C ALA A 69 11.28 -13.70 -9.05
N SER A 70 11.23 -14.81 -8.32
CA SER A 70 9.97 -15.50 -8.00
C SER A 70 9.04 -14.62 -7.16
N LEU A 71 9.58 -13.91 -6.18
CA LEU A 71 8.81 -12.98 -5.35
C LEU A 71 8.28 -11.79 -6.16
N LEU A 72 9.07 -11.25 -7.11
CA LEU A 72 8.61 -10.18 -8.00
C LEU A 72 7.48 -10.67 -8.92
N SER A 73 7.64 -11.85 -9.52
CA SER A 73 6.59 -12.47 -10.32
C SER A 73 5.30 -12.62 -9.50
N ALA A 74 5.38 -13.17 -8.29
CA ALA A 74 4.24 -13.31 -7.37
C ALA A 74 3.58 -11.97 -7.08
N THR A 75 4.39 -10.96 -6.74
CA THR A 75 3.90 -9.62 -6.41
C THR A 75 3.15 -8.99 -7.59
N LEU A 76 3.73 -9.04 -8.79
CA LEU A 76 3.10 -8.47 -10.00
C LEU A 76 1.81 -9.20 -10.38
N LEU A 77 1.79 -10.54 -10.31
CA LEU A 77 0.60 -11.35 -10.55
C LEU A 77 -0.52 -10.99 -9.58
N LEU A 78 -0.20 -10.85 -8.30
CA LEU A 78 -1.17 -10.54 -7.26
C LEU A 78 -1.64 -9.08 -7.34
N CYS A 79 -0.78 -8.13 -7.67
CA CYS A 79 -1.19 -6.75 -7.96
C CYS A 79 -2.15 -6.70 -9.15
N GLY A 80 -1.86 -7.46 -10.21
CA GLY A 80 -2.72 -7.58 -11.39
C GLY A 80 -4.07 -8.22 -11.06
N ALA A 81 -4.07 -9.35 -10.35
CA ALA A 81 -5.29 -10.04 -9.89
C ALA A 81 -6.12 -9.12 -8.96
N GLY A 82 -5.47 -8.39 -8.05
CA GLY A 82 -6.11 -7.44 -7.16
C GLY A 82 -6.76 -6.28 -7.92
N ALA A 83 -6.07 -5.70 -8.90
CA ALA A 83 -6.62 -4.65 -9.75
C ALA A 83 -7.84 -5.15 -10.56
N LEU A 84 -7.83 -6.39 -11.05
CA LEU A 84 -8.96 -7.04 -11.69
C LEU A 84 -10.14 -7.23 -10.72
N LEU A 85 -9.88 -7.74 -9.52
CA LEU A 85 -10.91 -7.93 -8.49
C LEU A 85 -11.56 -6.59 -8.12
N GLN A 86 -10.79 -5.55 -7.89
CA GLN A 86 -11.29 -4.22 -7.54
C GLN A 86 -12.13 -3.60 -8.68
N SER A 87 -11.64 -3.73 -9.92
CA SER A 87 -12.28 -3.12 -11.09
C SER A 87 -13.53 -3.88 -11.55
N LEU A 88 -13.51 -5.22 -11.52
CA LEU A 88 -14.62 -6.05 -12.00
C LEU A 88 -15.65 -6.35 -10.91
N GLY A 89 -15.22 -6.45 -9.65
CA GLY A 89 -16.08 -6.67 -8.47
C GLY A 89 -16.89 -7.96 -8.52
N PRO A 90 -16.28 -9.15 -8.84
CA PRO A 90 -17.00 -10.41 -8.84
C PRO A 90 -17.42 -10.80 -7.41
N TRP A 91 -18.54 -11.49 -7.26
CA TRP A 91 -19.00 -12.05 -5.96
C TRP A 91 -18.99 -11.08 -4.77
N ARG A 92 -19.18 -9.78 -5.00
CA ARG A 92 -19.06 -8.71 -3.98
C ARG A 92 -17.65 -8.52 -3.41
N ILE A 93 -16.61 -8.96 -4.13
CA ILE A 93 -15.20 -8.72 -3.85
C ILE A 93 -14.73 -7.63 -4.79
N GLY A 94 -14.32 -6.46 -4.26
CA GLY A 94 -14.07 -5.25 -5.05
C GLY A 94 -15.31 -4.40 -5.31
N ALA A 95 -15.12 -3.08 -5.38
CA ALA A 95 -16.20 -2.09 -5.41
C ALA A 95 -16.65 -1.69 -6.82
N ARG A 96 -16.10 -2.26 -7.87
CA ARG A 96 -16.29 -1.84 -9.28
C ARG A 96 -15.88 -0.38 -9.50
N LEU A 97 -14.77 -0.01 -8.89
CA LEU A 97 -14.12 1.28 -9.02
C LEU A 97 -12.74 1.08 -9.64
N PRO A 98 -12.20 2.10 -10.33
CA PRO A 98 -10.86 2.02 -10.90
C PRO A 98 -9.80 2.08 -9.81
N PHE A 99 -9.66 1.02 -9.03
CA PHE A 99 -8.63 0.83 -8.04
C PHE A 99 -7.52 -0.08 -8.55
N VAL A 100 -6.35 0.11 -7.98
CA VAL A 100 -5.19 -0.77 -8.14
C VAL A 100 -4.78 -1.28 -6.76
N MET A 101 -4.14 -2.45 -6.73
CA MET A 101 -3.63 -3.02 -5.50
C MET A 101 -2.10 -3.13 -5.59
N LEU A 102 -1.43 -2.72 -4.53
CA LEU A 102 0.02 -2.69 -4.46
C LEU A 102 0.48 -3.21 -3.09
N PRO A 103 1.70 -3.75 -2.97
CA PRO A 103 2.27 -3.98 -1.66
C PRO A 103 2.43 -2.63 -0.97
N GLY A 104 1.76 -2.45 0.15
CA GLY A 104 1.87 -1.23 0.93
C GLY A 104 3.31 -1.03 1.41
N GLY A 105 3.92 0.14 1.16
CA GLY A 105 5.28 0.42 1.64
C GLY A 105 5.40 0.24 3.16
N ALA A 106 4.42 0.74 3.90
CA ALA A 106 4.32 0.56 5.35
C ALA A 106 4.11 -0.91 5.75
N ALA A 107 3.25 -1.65 5.03
CA ALA A 107 3.04 -3.07 5.27
C ALA A 107 4.31 -3.90 5.03
N THR A 108 5.03 -3.60 3.94
CA THR A 108 6.31 -4.24 3.63
C THR A 108 7.35 -3.97 4.71
N ALA A 109 7.37 -2.77 5.20
CA ALA A 109 8.22 -2.34 6.28
C ALA A 109 8.00 -3.14 7.57
N LEU A 110 6.75 -3.27 7.98
CA LEU A 110 6.36 -4.05 9.16
C LEU A 110 6.63 -5.55 8.94
N PHE A 111 6.37 -6.05 7.75
CA PHE A 111 6.73 -7.43 7.37
C PHE A 111 8.22 -7.69 7.56
N LEU A 112 9.07 -6.78 7.07
CA LEU A 112 10.52 -6.89 7.19
C LEU A 112 11.00 -6.78 8.63
N GLN A 113 10.39 -5.91 9.43
CA GLN A 113 10.69 -5.83 10.86
C GLN A 113 10.38 -7.15 11.56
N ILE A 114 9.18 -7.72 11.35
CA ILE A 114 8.80 -9.01 11.94
C ILE A 114 9.72 -10.13 11.42
N ALA A 115 10.02 -10.13 10.13
CA ALA A 115 10.91 -11.13 9.54
C ALA A 115 12.33 -11.09 10.12
N LYS A 116 12.83 -9.91 10.45
CA LYS A 116 14.13 -9.71 11.09
C LYS A 116 14.14 -10.16 12.54
N ASP A 117 13.08 -9.84 13.31
CA ASP A 117 13.03 -10.04 14.75
C ASP A 117 12.56 -11.47 15.11
N HIS A 118 11.67 -12.07 14.30
CA HIS A 118 10.99 -13.35 14.56
C HIS A 118 11.09 -14.37 13.41
N GLY A 119 11.78 -14.03 12.33
CA GLY A 119 11.95 -14.86 11.16
C GLY A 119 10.86 -14.68 10.08
N PRO A 120 11.19 -14.97 8.80
CA PRO A 120 10.30 -14.72 7.67
C PRO A 120 9.05 -15.62 7.66
N ALA A 121 9.11 -16.82 8.24
CA ALA A 121 7.93 -17.70 8.41
C ALA A 121 6.90 -17.08 9.37
N THR A 122 7.36 -16.42 10.45
CA THR A 122 6.49 -15.69 11.38
C THR A 122 5.91 -14.43 10.73
N ALA A 123 6.68 -13.73 9.90
CA ALA A 123 6.17 -12.59 9.14
C ALA A 123 5.06 -13.03 8.17
N THR A 124 5.21 -14.18 7.50
CA THR A 124 4.15 -14.78 6.66
C THR A 124 2.90 -15.10 7.46
N GLY A 125 3.05 -15.75 8.62
CA GLY A 125 1.94 -16.01 9.55
C GLY A 125 1.25 -14.73 10.03
N SER A 126 2.01 -13.68 10.26
CA SER A 126 1.50 -12.36 10.66
C SER A 126 0.65 -11.70 9.57
N VAL A 127 1.04 -11.83 8.28
CA VAL A 127 0.22 -11.35 7.15
C VAL A 127 -1.09 -12.13 7.06
N LEU A 128 -1.05 -13.46 7.24
CA LEU A 128 -2.27 -14.28 7.26
C LEU A 128 -3.20 -13.89 8.42
N LEU A 129 -2.66 -13.67 9.62
CA LEU A 129 -3.44 -13.20 10.76
C LEU A 129 -4.07 -11.82 10.50
N ALA A 130 -3.32 -10.89 9.91
CA ALA A 130 -3.83 -9.57 9.58
C ALA A 130 -4.92 -9.63 8.50
N ALA A 131 -4.75 -10.43 7.46
CA ALA A 131 -5.77 -10.66 6.44
C ALA A 131 -7.03 -11.33 7.02
N ALA A 132 -6.88 -12.32 7.89
CA ALA A 132 -7.99 -12.95 8.60
C ALA A 132 -8.72 -11.95 9.52
N LEU A 133 -7.98 -11.12 10.25
CA LEU A 133 -8.55 -10.04 11.07
C LEU A 133 -9.37 -9.07 10.21
N LEU A 134 -8.85 -8.67 9.06
CA LEU A 134 -9.60 -7.79 8.14
C LEU A 134 -10.95 -8.42 7.77
N PHE A 135 -11.00 -9.71 7.41
CA PHE A 135 -12.27 -10.38 7.15
C PHE A 135 -13.19 -10.38 8.36
N ALA A 136 -12.66 -10.70 9.55
CA ALA A 136 -13.44 -10.81 10.78
C ALA A 136 -14.04 -9.47 11.24
N VAL A 137 -13.37 -8.36 10.96
CA VAL A 137 -13.81 -7.03 11.42
C VAL A 137 -14.77 -6.32 10.45
N LEU A 138 -14.91 -6.79 9.21
CA LEU A 138 -15.77 -6.14 8.21
C LEU A 138 -17.23 -5.95 8.64
N PRO A 139 -17.90 -6.89 9.34
CA PRO A 139 -19.24 -6.66 9.87
C PRO A 139 -19.31 -5.49 10.86
N PHE A 140 -18.19 -5.20 11.54
CA PHE A 140 -18.08 -4.14 12.55
C PHE A 140 -17.38 -2.88 12.01
N TYR A 141 -17.16 -2.79 10.70
CA TYR A 141 -16.43 -1.72 10.03
C TYR A 141 -16.79 -0.32 10.55
N ALA A 142 -18.10 0.01 10.63
CA ALA A 142 -18.55 1.33 11.06
C ALA A 142 -18.16 1.69 12.51
N ARG A 143 -17.92 0.69 13.38
CA ARG A 143 -17.44 0.90 14.75
C ARG A 143 -15.92 1.08 14.78
N ILE A 144 -15.21 0.28 14.02
CA ILE A 144 -13.73 0.21 14.02
C ILE A 144 -13.13 1.46 13.40
N VAL A 145 -13.67 1.93 12.27
CA VAL A 145 -13.19 3.14 11.59
C VAL A 145 -13.21 4.37 12.52
N ARG A 146 -14.16 4.43 13.47
CA ARG A 146 -14.23 5.52 14.45
C ARG A 146 -13.06 5.55 15.45
N LEU A 147 -12.32 4.44 15.61
CA LEU A 147 -11.14 4.36 16.48
C LEU A 147 -9.88 4.92 15.81
N PHE A 148 -9.90 5.05 14.49
CA PHE A 148 -8.79 5.53 13.68
C PHE A 148 -9.10 6.86 13.00
N PRO A 149 -9.25 7.96 13.77
CA PRO A 149 -9.40 9.29 13.21
C PRO A 149 -8.12 9.71 12.46
N PRO A 150 -8.17 10.75 11.61
CA PRO A 150 -7.01 11.21 10.83
C PRO A 150 -5.75 11.47 11.66
N LEU A 151 -5.91 11.90 12.93
CA LEU A 151 -4.80 12.09 13.88
C LEU A 151 -4.06 10.77 14.14
N VAL A 152 -4.78 9.71 14.50
CA VAL A 152 -4.20 8.39 14.80
C VAL A 152 -3.53 7.83 13.55
N MET A 153 -4.20 7.91 12.40
CA MET A 153 -3.64 7.45 11.12
C MET A 153 -2.36 8.20 10.75
N GLY A 154 -2.37 9.54 10.84
CA GLY A 154 -1.22 10.37 10.54
C GLY A 154 -0.02 10.05 11.43
N THR A 155 -0.26 9.87 12.74
CA THR A 155 0.77 9.46 13.71
C THR A 155 1.36 8.10 13.35
N THR A 156 0.50 7.10 13.05
CA THR A 156 0.94 5.75 12.68
C THR A 156 1.78 5.77 11.41
N VAL A 157 1.31 6.44 10.35
CA VAL A 157 2.02 6.50 9.06
C VAL A 157 3.37 7.22 9.21
N LEU A 158 3.42 8.31 9.99
CA LEU A 158 4.66 9.01 10.28
C LEU A 158 5.67 8.12 11.01
N LEU A 159 5.23 7.39 12.03
CA LEU A 159 6.08 6.46 12.79
C LEU A 159 6.61 5.33 11.91
N ILE A 160 5.79 4.78 11.02
CA ILE A 160 6.23 3.76 10.05
C ILE A 160 7.33 4.34 9.15
N GLY A 161 7.11 5.53 8.56
CA GLY A 161 8.10 6.17 7.71
C GLY A 161 9.45 6.35 8.42
N ILE A 162 9.44 6.88 9.65
CA ILE A 162 10.66 7.11 10.44
C ILE A 162 11.33 5.79 10.84
N ALA A 163 10.58 4.80 11.32
CA ALA A 163 11.14 3.52 11.71
C ALA A 163 11.86 2.81 10.54
N MET A 164 11.36 2.99 9.33
CA MET A 164 11.90 2.38 8.12
C MET A 164 13.13 3.09 7.55
N ILE A 165 13.38 4.35 7.89
CA ILE A 165 14.65 5.02 7.58
C ILE A 165 15.82 4.20 8.14
N ARG A 166 15.66 3.60 9.31
CA ARG A 166 16.68 2.71 9.91
C ARG A 166 16.93 1.47 9.05
N VAL A 167 15.89 0.86 8.47
CA VAL A 167 16.03 -0.33 7.59
C VAL A 167 16.75 0.08 6.29
N ALA A 168 16.37 1.19 5.68
CA ALA A 168 17.03 1.70 4.49
C ALA A 168 18.52 2.04 4.77
N ALA A 169 18.81 2.66 5.92
CA ALA A 169 20.18 2.95 6.33
C ALA A 169 21.02 1.66 6.47
N GLN A 170 20.45 0.59 7.02
CA GLN A 170 21.14 -0.71 7.12
C GLN A 170 21.44 -1.34 5.75
N LEU A 171 20.59 -1.14 4.74
CA LEU A 171 20.87 -1.57 3.37
C LEU A 171 22.04 -0.77 2.74
N ILE A 172 22.20 0.50 3.13
CA ILE A 172 23.29 1.35 2.65
C ILE A 172 24.60 1.00 3.34
N THR A 173 24.56 0.89 4.67
CA THR A 173 25.79 0.75 5.47
C THR A 173 26.21 -0.70 5.71
N GLY A 174 25.34 -1.66 5.46
CA GLY A 174 25.52 -3.04 5.91
C GLY A 174 25.21 -3.21 7.41
N GLY A 175 25.42 -4.40 7.93
CA GLY A 175 25.25 -4.73 9.35
C GLY A 175 26.41 -4.20 10.20
N ARG A 176 26.12 -3.66 11.39
CA ARG A 176 27.18 -3.28 12.36
C ARG A 176 28.05 -4.51 12.69
N GLY A 177 29.35 -4.37 12.57
CA GLY A 177 30.31 -5.43 12.84
C GLY A 177 30.61 -6.37 11.65
N THR A 178 30.00 -6.15 10.49
CA THR A 178 30.36 -6.88 9.27
C THR A 178 31.52 -6.18 8.52
N PRO A 179 32.39 -6.91 7.81
CA PRO A 179 33.39 -6.31 6.93
C PRO A 179 32.71 -5.38 5.91
N GLY A 180 33.25 -4.20 5.69
CA GLY A 180 32.67 -3.19 4.80
C GLY A 180 31.52 -2.36 5.40
N TYR A 181 31.32 -2.39 6.73
CA TYR A 181 30.34 -1.55 7.38
C TYR A 181 30.59 -0.07 7.12
N ALA A 182 29.56 0.63 6.63
CA ALA A 182 29.59 2.07 6.31
C ALA A 182 30.71 2.46 5.35
N GLU A 183 31.07 1.57 4.42
CA GLU A 183 32.09 1.85 3.41
C GLU A 183 31.71 3.09 2.60
N PRO A 184 32.68 4.06 2.40
CA PRO A 184 32.38 5.29 1.67
C PRO A 184 31.80 5.06 0.27
N SER A 185 32.25 4.04 -0.43
CA SER A 185 31.73 3.62 -1.75
C SER A 185 30.24 3.33 -1.73
N SER A 186 29.76 2.61 -0.72
CA SER A 186 28.33 2.29 -0.53
C SER A 186 27.49 3.52 -0.22
N VAL A 187 28.01 4.42 0.63
CA VAL A 187 27.32 5.67 0.99
C VAL A 187 27.26 6.62 -0.21
N ILE A 188 28.34 6.75 -0.97
CA ILE A 188 28.39 7.57 -2.20
C ILE A 188 27.41 7.04 -3.24
N LEU A 189 27.38 5.72 -3.45
CA LEU A 189 26.47 5.08 -4.41
C LEU A 189 25.00 5.30 -4.02
N ALA A 190 24.67 5.17 -2.73
CA ALA A 190 23.33 5.47 -2.23
C ALA A 190 22.97 6.96 -2.40
N ALA A 191 23.91 7.87 -2.08
CA ALA A 191 23.71 9.31 -2.25
C ALA A 191 23.53 9.69 -3.72
N ALA A 192 24.30 9.08 -4.64
CA ALA A 192 24.11 9.27 -6.08
C ALA A 192 22.75 8.78 -6.55
N THR A 193 22.28 7.61 -6.05
CA THR A 193 20.93 7.08 -6.35
C THR A 193 19.83 8.02 -5.85
N ILE A 194 19.97 8.53 -4.63
CA ILE A 194 19.03 9.53 -4.06
C ILE A 194 19.04 10.79 -4.92
N GLY A 195 20.23 11.31 -5.25
CA GLY A 195 20.39 12.51 -6.08
C GLY A 195 19.71 12.36 -7.45
N CYS A 196 19.96 11.24 -8.15
CA CYS A 196 19.28 10.93 -9.42
C CYS A 196 17.76 10.87 -9.24
N THR A 197 17.28 10.22 -8.18
CA THR A 197 15.82 10.14 -7.90
C THR A 197 15.22 11.52 -7.66
N VAL A 198 15.89 12.37 -6.89
CA VAL A 198 15.44 13.75 -6.60
C VAL A 198 15.41 14.58 -7.89
N VAL A 199 16.47 14.52 -8.71
CA VAL A 199 16.52 15.22 -10.00
C VAL A 199 15.35 14.76 -10.90
N LEU A 200 15.11 13.46 -10.98
CA LEU A 200 13.98 12.91 -11.75
C LEU A 200 12.63 13.36 -11.20
N LEU A 201 12.45 13.45 -9.88
CA LEU A 201 11.24 13.99 -9.26
C LEU A 201 11.02 15.47 -9.58
N LEU A 202 12.08 16.25 -9.79
CA LEU A 202 12.00 17.66 -10.15
C LEU A 202 11.77 17.87 -11.64
N VAL A 203 12.40 17.09 -12.50
CA VAL A 203 12.37 17.27 -13.96
C VAL A 203 11.15 16.59 -14.59
N LEU A 204 10.79 15.39 -14.12
CA LEU A 204 9.68 14.63 -14.67
C LEU A 204 8.34 15.20 -14.23
N ARG A 205 7.37 15.20 -15.16
CA ARG A 205 6.02 15.71 -14.93
C ARG A 205 4.97 14.64 -15.23
N GLY A 206 3.77 14.82 -14.66
CA GLY A 206 2.63 13.93 -14.89
C GLY A 206 2.94 12.49 -14.47
N VAL A 207 2.62 11.54 -15.34
CA VAL A 207 2.78 10.10 -15.06
C VAL A 207 4.25 9.70 -14.89
N TRP A 208 5.18 10.32 -15.66
CA TRP A 208 6.60 10.02 -15.55
C TRP A 208 7.20 10.36 -14.19
N ARG A 209 6.66 11.34 -13.49
CA ARG A 209 7.09 11.66 -12.13
C ARG A 209 6.84 10.50 -11.15
N GLN A 210 5.82 9.68 -11.38
CA GLN A 210 5.52 8.52 -10.53
C GLN A 210 6.54 7.39 -10.74
N THR A 211 7.18 7.32 -11.90
CA THR A 211 8.26 6.36 -12.18
C THR A 211 9.63 6.84 -11.71
N ALA A 212 9.75 8.05 -11.16
CA ALA A 212 11.04 8.67 -10.79
C ALA A 212 11.88 7.79 -9.84
N VAL A 213 11.26 7.13 -8.87
CA VAL A 213 11.96 6.24 -7.92
C VAL A 213 12.51 5.01 -8.65
N LEU A 214 11.73 4.41 -9.56
CA LEU A 214 12.17 3.26 -10.36
C LEU A 214 13.29 3.66 -11.32
N LEU A 215 13.16 4.80 -11.99
CA LEU A 215 14.20 5.34 -12.86
C LEU A 215 15.46 5.72 -12.08
N GLY A 216 15.31 6.26 -10.87
CA GLY A 216 16.42 6.55 -9.95
C GLY A 216 17.15 5.28 -9.52
N LEU A 217 16.41 4.20 -9.22
CA LEU A 217 16.96 2.88 -8.96
C LEU A 217 17.78 2.38 -10.16
N GLY A 218 17.22 2.50 -11.38
CA GLY A 218 17.92 2.15 -12.62
C GLY A 218 19.19 2.99 -12.86
N ALA A 219 19.11 4.30 -12.63
CA ALA A 219 20.25 5.21 -12.73
C ALA A 219 21.35 4.86 -11.71
N GLY A 220 20.97 4.56 -10.46
CA GLY A 220 21.91 4.09 -9.43
C GLY A 220 22.56 2.78 -9.80
N ALA A 221 21.80 1.83 -10.36
CA ALA A 221 22.35 0.57 -10.87
C ALA A 221 23.31 0.79 -12.03
N LEU A 222 23.01 1.72 -12.95
CA LEU A 222 23.90 2.09 -14.05
C LEU A 222 25.20 2.74 -13.54
N ILE A 223 25.10 3.64 -12.57
CA ILE A 223 26.27 4.24 -11.91
C ILE A 223 27.13 3.14 -11.28
N ALA A 224 26.53 2.21 -10.54
CA ALA A 224 27.24 1.08 -9.94
C ALA A 224 27.98 0.24 -11.00
N LEU A 225 27.33 -0.03 -12.13
CA LEU A 225 27.90 -0.80 -13.23
C LEU A 225 29.09 -0.08 -13.91
N THR A 226 28.96 1.22 -14.15
CA THR A 226 29.98 2.01 -14.88
C THR A 226 31.18 2.38 -14.01
N THR A 227 30.97 2.58 -12.70
CA THR A 227 32.04 2.95 -11.75
C THR A 227 32.70 1.74 -11.08
N GLY A 228 32.12 0.54 -11.21
CA GLY A 228 32.51 -0.64 -10.46
C GLY A 228 32.26 -0.56 -8.97
N LEU A 229 31.48 0.43 -8.52
CA LEU A 229 31.04 0.57 -7.13
C LEU A 229 29.91 -0.40 -6.80
N GLY A 230 30.06 -1.13 -5.71
CA GLY A 230 29.08 -2.13 -5.28
C GLY A 230 29.23 -3.50 -5.98
N SER A 231 28.75 -4.52 -5.32
CA SER A 231 28.76 -5.90 -5.84
C SER A 231 27.42 -6.24 -6.48
N PHE A 232 27.42 -6.59 -7.75
CA PHE A 232 26.26 -7.17 -8.39
C PHE A 232 26.18 -8.65 -8.00
N ALA A 233 25.03 -9.09 -7.50
CA ALA A 233 24.80 -10.52 -7.30
C ALA A 233 24.94 -11.26 -8.65
N PRO A 234 25.65 -12.40 -8.72
CA PRO A 234 25.74 -13.16 -9.97
C PRO A 234 24.33 -13.46 -10.45
N ALA A 235 23.99 -13.05 -11.66
CA ALA A 235 22.75 -13.49 -12.31
C ALA A 235 22.86 -15.03 -12.43
N GLY A 236 22.23 -15.74 -11.51
CA GLY A 236 22.35 -17.21 -11.44
C GLY A 236 22.12 -17.82 -12.81
N GLY A 237 22.97 -18.77 -13.20
CA GLY A 237 23.13 -19.33 -14.54
C GLY A 237 21.94 -20.13 -15.11
N GLY A 238 20.73 -19.66 -14.92
CA GLY A 238 19.51 -20.22 -15.57
C GLY A 238 19.28 -19.55 -16.93
N SER A 239 18.82 -20.34 -17.92
CA SER A 239 18.49 -19.84 -19.25
C SER A 239 17.56 -18.63 -19.19
N LEU A 240 17.79 -17.62 -20.02
CA LEU A 240 16.97 -16.40 -20.13
C LEU A 240 15.48 -16.66 -20.46
N GLY A 241 15.13 -17.90 -20.80
CA GLY A 241 13.80 -18.31 -21.23
C GLY A 241 12.93 -19.05 -20.19
N ALA A 242 13.44 -19.39 -19.02
CA ALA A 242 12.61 -20.09 -18.03
C ALA A 242 11.69 -19.11 -17.29
N PRO A 243 10.35 -19.34 -17.24
CA PRO A 243 9.43 -18.48 -16.51
C PRO A 243 9.78 -18.46 -15.02
N ALA A 244 9.81 -17.28 -14.41
CA ALA A 244 9.96 -17.14 -12.97
C ALA A 244 8.61 -17.40 -12.33
N LEU A 245 8.25 -18.67 -12.15
CA LEU A 245 6.99 -19.02 -11.50
C LEU A 245 7.04 -18.67 -10.01
N PRO A 246 5.94 -18.13 -9.47
CA PRO A 246 5.81 -17.89 -8.05
C PRO A 246 6.03 -19.16 -7.23
N ARG A 247 6.88 -19.09 -6.21
CA ARG A 247 7.08 -20.21 -5.27
C ARG A 247 6.07 -20.12 -4.15
N LEU A 248 5.34 -21.21 -3.95
CA LEU A 248 4.44 -21.32 -2.81
C LEU A 248 5.28 -21.55 -1.54
N LEU A 249 4.93 -20.82 -0.46
CA LEU A 249 5.58 -20.87 0.85
C LEU A 249 7.12 -20.73 0.77
N PRO A 250 7.63 -19.62 0.17
CA PRO A 250 9.06 -19.47 -0.08
C PRO A 250 9.91 -19.41 1.20
N TYR A 251 9.29 -19.16 2.34
CA TYR A 251 9.92 -19.08 3.66
C TYR A 251 9.59 -20.28 4.56
N GLY A 252 9.03 -21.37 4.00
CA GLY A 252 8.56 -22.52 4.74
C GLY A 252 7.13 -22.38 5.26
N THR A 253 6.72 -23.29 6.15
CA THR A 253 5.38 -23.26 6.77
C THR A 253 5.20 -22.01 7.61
N PRO A 254 4.07 -21.28 7.45
CA PRO A 254 3.79 -20.08 8.25
C PRO A 254 3.76 -20.40 9.75
N HIS A 255 4.45 -19.60 10.53
CA HIS A 255 4.44 -19.68 11.99
C HIS A 255 3.55 -18.55 12.54
N PHE A 256 2.60 -18.92 13.40
CA PHE A 256 1.61 -17.98 13.93
C PHE A 256 1.98 -17.52 15.33
N ASP A 257 2.36 -16.26 15.46
CA ASP A 257 2.60 -15.56 16.71
C ASP A 257 1.80 -14.25 16.71
N VAL A 258 0.79 -14.17 17.56
CA VAL A 258 -0.12 -13.02 17.65
C VAL A 258 0.60 -11.76 18.13
N LEU A 259 1.58 -11.91 19.04
CA LEU A 259 2.34 -10.77 19.55
C LEU A 259 3.28 -10.21 18.49
N ALA A 260 3.99 -11.07 17.78
CA ALA A 260 4.82 -10.68 16.65
C ALA A 260 3.98 -10.07 15.52
N ALA A 261 2.74 -10.54 15.31
CA ALA A 261 1.82 -10.04 14.30
C ALA A 261 1.21 -8.67 14.67
N LEU A 262 1.26 -8.23 15.90
CA LEU A 262 0.56 -7.03 16.39
C LEU A 262 0.81 -5.77 15.55
N PRO A 263 2.02 -5.45 15.06
CA PRO A 263 2.24 -4.32 14.17
C PRO A 263 1.40 -4.40 12.89
N LEU A 264 1.35 -5.57 12.23
CA LEU A 264 0.56 -5.78 11.01
C LEU A 264 -0.95 -5.82 11.29
N LEU A 265 -1.38 -6.36 12.44
CA LEU A 265 -2.78 -6.33 12.87
C LEU A 265 -3.28 -4.90 13.05
N VAL A 266 -2.52 -4.08 13.77
CA VAL A 266 -2.83 -2.66 13.97
C VAL A 266 -2.84 -1.93 12.63
N PHE A 267 -1.82 -2.14 11.79
CA PHE A 267 -1.76 -1.55 10.45
C PHE A 267 -2.97 -1.98 9.60
N GLY A 268 -3.34 -3.27 9.61
CA GLY A 268 -4.53 -3.76 8.91
C GLY A 268 -5.82 -3.03 9.30
N LEU A 269 -5.97 -2.67 10.57
CA LEU A 269 -7.10 -1.85 11.02
C LEU A 269 -7.03 -0.41 10.53
N THR A 270 -5.81 0.19 10.47
CA THR A 270 -5.65 1.56 9.92
C THR A 270 -5.96 1.62 8.43
N THR A 271 -5.68 0.55 7.66
CA THR A 271 -6.00 0.50 6.22
C THR A 271 -7.49 0.62 5.94
N LEU A 272 -8.38 0.18 6.85
CA LEU A 272 -9.83 0.36 6.69
C LEU A 272 -10.23 1.84 6.65
N ALA A 273 -9.59 2.68 7.47
CA ALA A 273 -9.85 4.11 7.46
C ALA A 273 -9.26 4.78 6.20
N GLU A 274 -8.07 4.36 5.77
CA GLU A 274 -7.45 4.82 4.54
C GLU A 274 -8.30 4.46 3.32
N VAL A 275 -8.73 3.20 3.19
CA VAL A 275 -9.62 2.71 2.13
C VAL A 275 -10.94 3.47 2.11
N THR A 276 -11.47 3.89 3.28
CA THR A 276 -12.67 4.73 3.34
C THR A 276 -12.45 6.05 2.62
N GLY A 277 -11.38 6.77 2.95
CA GLY A 277 -11.03 8.03 2.29
C GLY A 277 -10.80 7.86 0.79
N GLN A 278 -10.06 6.83 0.40
CA GLN A 278 -9.79 6.50 -1.00
C GLN A 278 -11.07 6.16 -1.77
N THR A 279 -12.01 5.42 -1.15
CA THR A 279 -13.30 5.07 -1.77
C THR A 279 -14.15 6.30 -2.04
N VAL A 280 -14.22 7.25 -1.08
CA VAL A 280 -14.89 8.55 -1.29
C VAL A 280 -14.26 9.30 -2.44
N LEU A 281 -12.94 9.43 -2.43
CA LEU A 281 -12.20 10.19 -3.43
C LEU A 281 -12.36 9.60 -4.83
N ASN A 282 -12.24 8.28 -4.96
CA ASN A 282 -12.37 7.58 -6.23
C ASN A 282 -13.80 7.64 -6.77
N SER A 283 -14.81 7.38 -5.92
CA SER A 283 -16.21 7.48 -6.31
C SER A 283 -16.55 8.87 -6.86
N ARG A 284 -16.15 9.94 -6.17
CA ARG A 284 -16.34 11.31 -6.64
C ARG A 284 -15.60 11.61 -7.94
N THR A 285 -14.38 11.10 -8.11
CA THR A 285 -13.57 11.30 -9.32
C THR A 285 -14.24 10.68 -10.55
N VAL A 286 -14.91 9.53 -10.39
CA VAL A 286 -15.65 8.88 -11.50
C VAL A 286 -17.09 9.34 -11.64
N GLY A 287 -17.53 10.33 -10.85
CA GLY A 287 -18.88 10.88 -10.89
C GLY A 287 -19.93 9.95 -10.27
N ARG A 288 -19.56 9.15 -9.28
CA ARG A 288 -20.45 8.26 -8.53
C ARG A 288 -20.56 8.69 -7.07
N GLU A 289 -21.77 8.72 -6.52
CA GLU A 289 -21.97 8.90 -5.08
C GLU A 289 -21.40 7.70 -4.30
N PRO A 290 -20.58 7.94 -3.25
CA PRO A 290 -19.98 6.86 -2.46
C PRO A 290 -21.01 6.23 -1.52
N ASP A 291 -21.18 4.91 -1.60
CA ASP A 291 -21.90 4.10 -0.61
C ASP A 291 -20.87 3.40 0.30
N LEU A 292 -20.50 4.07 1.39
CA LEU A 292 -19.44 3.59 2.28
C LEU A 292 -19.78 2.26 2.95
N GLY A 293 -21.06 2.04 3.31
CA GLY A 293 -21.50 0.80 3.93
C GLY A 293 -21.35 -0.42 3.02
N ARG A 294 -21.47 -0.20 1.72
CA ARG A 294 -21.40 -1.24 0.70
C ARG A 294 -20.01 -1.34 0.05
N ASP A 295 -19.43 -0.21 -0.33
CA ASP A 295 -18.23 -0.18 -1.18
C ASP A 295 -16.96 -0.47 -0.37
N VAL A 296 -16.80 0.12 0.82
CA VAL A 296 -15.60 -0.10 1.65
C VAL A 296 -15.44 -1.56 2.08
N PRO A 297 -16.47 -2.27 2.60
CA PRO A 297 -16.32 -3.69 2.87
C PRO A 297 -15.98 -4.54 1.65
N ARG A 298 -16.39 -4.13 0.44
CA ARG A 298 -16.04 -4.83 -0.81
C ARG A 298 -14.58 -4.63 -1.19
N VAL A 299 -14.07 -3.40 -1.07
CA VAL A 299 -12.66 -3.08 -1.27
C VAL A 299 -11.82 -3.88 -0.27
N ALA A 300 -12.14 -3.81 1.02
CA ALA A 300 -11.39 -4.48 2.06
C ALA A 300 -11.41 -6.02 1.95
N ARG A 301 -12.50 -6.62 1.41
CA ARG A 301 -12.52 -8.05 1.08
C ARG A 301 -11.51 -8.41 0.00
N ALA A 302 -11.36 -7.58 -1.02
CA ALA A 302 -10.36 -7.80 -2.06
C ALA A 302 -8.95 -7.68 -1.48
N ASP A 303 -8.70 -6.66 -0.66
CA ASP A 303 -7.41 -6.46 0.02
C ASP A 303 -7.05 -7.66 0.90
N ALA A 304 -7.98 -8.13 1.72
CA ALA A 304 -7.79 -9.28 2.58
C ALA A 304 -7.55 -10.57 1.78
N LEU A 305 -8.37 -10.83 0.74
CA LEU A 305 -8.24 -12.03 -0.09
C LEU A 305 -6.89 -12.08 -0.80
N VAL A 306 -6.51 -10.98 -1.47
CA VAL A 306 -5.24 -10.90 -2.19
C VAL A 306 -4.06 -10.96 -1.23
N SER A 307 -4.18 -10.42 -0.02
CA SER A 307 -3.15 -10.52 1.02
C SER A 307 -2.98 -11.95 1.55
N VAL A 308 -4.05 -12.76 1.63
CA VAL A 308 -3.92 -14.19 1.97
C VAL A 308 -3.05 -14.89 0.93
N PHE A 309 -3.35 -14.71 -0.36
CA PHE A 309 -2.50 -15.27 -1.42
C PHE A 309 -1.10 -14.64 -1.39
N GLY A 310 -1.02 -13.33 -1.11
CA GLY A 310 0.25 -12.64 -0.93
C GLY A 310 1.15 -13.30 0.10
N ALA A 311 0.63 -13.59 1.27
CA ALA A 311 1.35 -14.31 2.32
C ALA A 311 1.84 -15.68 1.85
N LEU A 312 0.98 -16.45 1.17
CA LEU A 312 1.34 -17.76 0.65
C LEU A 312 2.48 -17.71 -0.38
N PHE A 313 2.63 -16.60 -1.10
CA PHE A 313 3.72 -16.37 -2.04
C PHE A 313 4.84 -15.47 -1.50
N GLY A 314 4.82 -15.18 -0.19
CA GLY A 314 5.91 -14.50 0.50
C GLY A 314 5.90 -12.97 0.40
N THR A 315 4.77 -12.35 -0.02
CA THR A 315 4.64 -10.89 -0.03
C THR A 315 4.08 -10.35 1.29
N SER A 316 4.24 -9.05 1.54
CA SER A 316 3.53 -8.35 2.61
C SER A 316 2.04 -8.17 2.29
N LEU A 317 1.30 -7.46 3.15
CA LEU A 317 -0.08 -7.08 2.87
C LEU A 317 -0.17 -6.28 1.56
N LEU A 318 -1.07 -6.73 0.69
CA LEU A 318 -1.43 -6.04 -0.54
C LEU A 318 -2.68 -5.21 -0.27
N VAL A 319 -2.56 -3.92 -0.46
CA VAL A 319 -3.60 -2.95 -0.13
C VAL A 319 -4.01 -2.14 -1.35
N THR A 320 -5.26 -1.72 -1.36
CA THR A 320 -5.77 -0.79 -2.37
C THR A 320 -5.00 0.53 -2.29
N SER A 321 -4.54 1.03 -3.45
CA SER A 321 -3.79 2.28 -3.57
C SER A 321 -4.60 3.36 -4.29
N ALA A 322 -4.38 4.61 -3.88
CA ALA A 322 -4.96 5.79 -4.49
C ALA A 322 -4.13 6.35 -5.65
N GLU A 323 -2.98 5.75 -5.97
CA GLU A 323 -2.03 6.29 -6.98
C GLU A 323 -2.70 6.49 -8.34
N ASN A 324 -3.54 5.54 -8.77
CA ASN A 324 -4.26 5.65 -10.03
C ASN A 324 -5.36 6.72 -10.04
N ILE A 325 -5.87 7.15 -8.90
CA ILE A 325 -6.86 8.24 -8.82
C ILE A 325 -6.25 9.54 -9.33
N GLY A 326 -4.99 9.79 -8.96
CA GLY A 326 -4.22 10.92 -9.48
C GLY A 326 -4.08 10.89 -11.00
N ILE A 327 -3.76 9.71 -11.56
CA ILE A 327 -3.65 9.53 -13.02
C ILE A 327 -5.00 9.76 -13.71
N GLY A 328 -6.06 9.16 -13.18
CA GLY A 328 -7.43 9.33 -13.70
C GLY A 328 -7.86 10.79 -13.73
N ARG A 329 -7.48 11.58 -12.73
CA ARG A 329 -7.74 13.03 -12.68
C ARG A 329 -6.95 13.80 -13.74
N LEU A 330 -5.66 13.47 -13.93
CA LEU A 330 -4.80 14.13 -14.91
C LEU A 330 -5.18 13.80 -16.34
N THR A 331 -5.58 12.56 -16.60
CA THR A 331 -5.93 12.08 -17.96
C THR A 331 -7.41 12.23 -18.31
N GLY A 332 -8.26 12.55 -17.34
CA GLY A 332 -9.71 12.57 -17.50
C GLY A 332 -10.36 11.18 -17.65
N VAL A 333 -9.57 10.11 -17.52
CA VAL A 333 -10.04 8.72 -17.65
C VAL A 333 -10.76 8.28 -16.37
N ARG A 334 -12.02 7.89 -16.53
CA ARG A 334 -12.90 7.47 -15.41
C ARG A 334 -13.29 5.99 -15.47
N SER A 335 -13.00 5.30 -16.59
CA SER A 335 -13.40 3.93 -16.83
C SER A 335 -12.61 2.93 -15.95
N ARG A 336 -13.33 2.08 -15.21
CA ARG A 336 -12.75 0.97 -14.44
C ARG A 336 -12.11 -0.12 -15.30
N PHE A 337 -12.44 -0.18 -16.58
CA PHE A 337 -11.84 -1.15 -17.50
C PHE A 337 -10.40 -0.80 -17.85
N VAL A 338 -9.97 0.45 -17.69
CA VAL A 338 -8.56 0.84 -17.86
C VAL A 338 -7.69 0.24 -16.76
N THR A 339 -8.14 0.26 -15.51
CA THR A 339 -7.42 -0.40 -14.39
C THR A 339 -7.54 -1.92 -14.45
N ALA A 340 -8.65 -2.47 -14.98
CA ALA A 340 -8.74 -3.89 -15.30
C ALA A 340 -7.73 -4.30 -16.37
N GLY A 341 -7.60 -3.51 -17.44
CA GLY A 341 -6.58 -3.72 -18.48
C GLY A 341 -5.15 -3.63 -17.94
N ALA A 342 -4.90 -2.67 -17.04
CA ALA A 342 -3.62 -2.58 -16.33
C ALA A 342 -3.37 -3.83 -15.49
N GLY A 343 -4.38 -4.37 -14.83
CA GLY A 343 -4.30 -5.63 -14.09
C GLY A 343 -3.91 -6.81 -14.99
N VAL A 344 -4.51 -6.93 -16.18
CA VAL A 344 -4.13 -7.95 -17.17
C VAL A 344 -2.67 -7.79 -17.60
N LEU A 345 -2.24 -6.56 -17.89
CA LEU A 345 -0.85 -6.30 -18.28
C LEU A 345 0.14 -6.65 -17.17
N LEU A 346 -0.18 -6.35 -15.90
CA LEU A 346 0.67 -6.74 -14.76
C LEU A 346 0.78 -8.26 -14.61
N VAL A 347 -0.31 -9.01 -14.82
CA VAL A 347 -0.27 -10.47 -14.85
C VAL A 347 0.67 -10.95 -15.95
N VAL A 348 0.55 -10.41 -17.17
CA VAL A 348 1.43 -10.77 -18.28
C VAL A 348 2.89 -10.44 -17.97
N VAL A 349 3.18 -9.23 -17.47
CA VAL A 349 4.54 -8.81 -17.10
C VAL A 349 5.11 -9.69 -15.98
N GLY A 350 4.30 -10.08 -14.99
CA GLY A 350 4.70 -10.96 -13.89
C GLY A 350 5.07 -12.39 -14.36
N LEU A 351 4.54 -12.84 -15.49
CA LEU A 351 4.87 -14.14 -16.09
C LEU A 351 6.15 -14.09 -16.94
N VAL A 352 6.62 -12.89 -17.34
CA VAL A 352 7.80 -12.71 -18.18
C VAL A 352 9.06 -12.59 -17.32
N ALA A 353 9.81 -13.67 -17.22
CA ALA A 353 10.94 -13.87 -16.32
C ALA A 353 12.22 -13.00 -16.50
N PRO A 354 12.60 -12.48 -17.69
CA PRO A 354 13.90 -11.83 -17.85
C PRO A 354 14.09 -10.57 -17.01
N LEU A 355 13.03 -9.77 -16.83
CA LEU A 355 13.08 -8.52 -16.10
C LEU A 355 13.39 -8.73 -14.61
N SER A 356 12.85 -9.78 -14.02
CA SER A 356 13.03 -10.09 -12.59
C SER A 356 14.48 -10.39 -12.23
N ARG A 357 15.23 -11.06 -13.11
CA ARG A 357 16.64 -11.43 -12.86
C ARG A 357 17.58 -10.24 -12.97
N LEU A 358 17.36 -9.36 -13.97
CA LEU A 358 18.15 -8.16 -14.13
C LEU A 358 18.06 -7.27 -12.89
N LEU A 359 16.87 -7.18 -12.37
CA LEU A 359 16.57 -6.35 -11.22
C LEU A 359 17.12 -6.97 -9.90
N ALA A 360 17.13 -8.30 -9.76
CA ALA A 360 17.67 -8.98 -8.57
C ALA A 360 19.19 -8.82 -8.40
N ALA A 361 19.90 -8.40 -9.44
CA ALA A 361 21.33 -8.17 -9.40
C ALA A 361 21.74 -6.78 -8.85
N ILE A 362 20.79 -5.89 -8.58
CA ILE A 362 21.07 -4.50 -8.15
C ILE A 362 21.76 -4.48 -6.77
N PRO A 363 22.85 -3.72 -6.59
CA PRO A 363 23.55 -3.62 -5.32
C PRO A 363 22.68 -3.07 -4.17
N ALA A 364 22.85 -3.62 -2.96
CA ALA A 364 22.08 -3.24 -1.77
C ALA A 364 22.09 -1.73 -1.45
N PRO A 365 23.22 -0.98 -1.59
CA PRO A 365 23.22 0.47 -1.38
C PRO A 365 22.33 1.25 -2.33
N VAL A 366 22.17 0.80 -3.59
CA VAL A 366 21.27 1.42 -4.57
C VAL A 366 19.82 1.23 -4.14
N VAL A 367 19.46 0.01 -3.72
CA VAL A 367 18.13 -0.30 -3.19
C VAL A 367 17.87 0.50 -1.91
N GLY A 368 18.86 0.57 -1.01
CA GLY A 368 18.77 1.35 0.23
C GLY A 368 18.53 2.84 -0.02
N GLY A 369 19.25 3.43 -1.00
CA GLY A 369 19.07 4.83 -1.42
C GLY A 369 17.64 5.10 -1.92
N SER A 370 17.12 4.24 -2.80
CA SER A 370 15.73 4.33 -3.28
C SER A 370 14.71 4.13 -2.16
N ALA A 371 14.95 3.18 -1.25
CA ALA A 371 14.10 2.92 -0.09
C ALA A 371 14.03 4.13 0.85
N LEU A 372 15.14 4.83 1.05
CA LEU A 372 15.22 6.02 1.88
C LEU A 372 14.31 7.14 1.36
N VAL A 373 14.27 7.34 0.03
CA VAL A 373 13.33 8.28 -0.60
C VAL A 373 11.88 7.85 -0.39
N ILE A 374 11.56 6.57 -0.58
CA ILE A 374 10.20 6.04 -0.38
C ILE A 374 9.75 6.26 1.07
N TYR A 375 10.57 5.91 2.06
CA TYR A 375 10.21 6.05 3.47
C TYR A 375 10.14 7.51 3.92
N GLY A 376 10.98 8.38 3.35
CA GLY A 376 10.85 9.83 3.52
C GLY A 376 9.50 10.35 3.01
N ILE A 377 9.05 9.90 1.84
CA ILE A 377 7.73 10.25 1.29
C ILE A 377 6.60 9.74 2.20
N ILE A 378 6.71 8.51 2.73
CA ILE A 378 5.73 7.96 3.68
C ILE A 378 5.68 8.81 4.96
N ALA A 379 6.83 9.20 5.51
CA ALA A 379 6.89 10.07 6.68
C ALA A 379 6.20 11.42 6.42
N VAL A 380 6.49 12.07 5.29
CA VAL A 380 5.85 13.33 4.88
C VAL A 380 4.34 13.16 4.67
N MET A 381 3.90 12.02 4.16
CA MET A 381 2.46 11.72 4.06
C MET A 381 1.80 11.68 5.44
N GLY A 382 2.46 11.07 6.43
CA GLY A 382 2.02 11.09 7.83
C GLY A 382 1.93 12.51 8.40
N VAL A 383 2.96 13.35 8.17
CA VAL A 383 2.96 14.78 8.54
C VAL A 383 1.79 15.53 7.89
N THR A 384 1.54 15.28 6.61
CA THR A 384 0.44 15.93 5.89
C THR A 384 -0.93 15.54 6.46
N MET A 385 -1.10 14.26 6.85
CA MET A 385 -2.32 13.80 7.51
C MET A 385 -2.51 14.45 8.89
N LEU A 386 -1.44 14.55 9.68
CA LEU A 386 -1.45 15.25 10.97
C LEU A 386 -1.75 16.73 10.79
N GLY A 387 -1.11 17.41 9.83
CA GLY A 387 -1.34 18.83 9.55
C GLY A 387 -2.78 19.15 9.15
N ARG A 388 -3.51 18.20 8.56
CA ARG A 388 -4.94 18.35 8.26
C ARG A 388 -5.85 18.05 9.46
N ALA A 389 -5.38 17.21 10.39
CA ALA A 389 -6.14 16.82 11.56
C ALA A 389 -6.06 17.85 12.70
N LEU A 390 -4.91 18.50 12.86
CA LEU A 390 -4.65 19.45 13.96
C LEU A 390 -5.43 20.77 13.85
N PRO A 391 -5.52 21.48 12.70
CA PRO A 391 -6.28 22.73 12.59
C PRO A 391 -7.78 22.54 12.79
N ALA A 392 -8.36 21.44 12.28
CA ALA A 392 -9.78 21.11 12.47
C ALA A 392 -10.13 20.92 13.96
N ALA A 393 -9.12 20.65 14.78
CA ALA A 393 -9.26 20.51 16.23
C ALA A 393 -8.95 21.81 17.00
N ALA A 394 -8.18 22.74 16.41
CA ALA A 394 -7.79 24.01 17.03
C ALA A 394 -8.85 25.11 16.91
N GLU A 395 -9.81 25.00 15.98
CA GLU A 395 -10.96 25.91 15.86
C GLU A 395 -11.96 25.81 17.03
N SER A 396 -11.76 24.86 17.94
CA SER A 396 -12.45 24.82 19.23
C SER A 396 -11.72 25.69 20.26
N ALA A 397 -12.05 26.93 20.26
CA ALA A 397 -12.10 27.98 21.30
C ALA A 397 -11.01 28.12 22.40
N SER A 398 -9.96 27.34 22.46
CA SER A 398 -8.91 27.54 23.49
C SER A 398 -7.58 26.97 23.04
N GLY A 399 -6.72 27.79 22.40
CA GLY A 399 -5.34 27.59 21.96
C GLY A 399 -4.72 26.24 22.36
N GLU A 400 -3.76 25.69 21.65
CA GLU A 400 -3.13 24.36 21.86
C GLU A 400 -4.13 23.26 22.28
N GLY A 401 -4.95 22.80 21.33
CA GLY A 401 -6.01 21.85 21.61
C GLY A 401 -5.48 20.48 22.07
N PRO A 402 -6.25 19.73 22.84
CA PRO A 402 -5.90 18.43 23.40
C PRO A 402 -5.37 17.42 22.35
N TYR A 403 -5.68 17.64 21.09
CA TYR A 403 -5.25 16.78 19.97
C TYR A 403 -3.76 16.94 19.61
N ALA A 404 -3.17 18.15 19.79
CA ALA A 404 -1.74 18.35 19.61
C ALA A 404 -0.95 17.60 20.69
N THR A 405 -1.43 17.63 21.93
CA THR A 405 -0.86 16.85 23.05
C THR A 405 -0.95 15.34 22.79
N VAL A 406 -2.08 14.85 22.27
CA VAL A 406 -2.24 13.42 21.89
C VAL A 406 -1.21 13.04 20.83
N ALA A 407 -1.05 13.86 19.78
CA ALA A 407 -0.05 13.59 18.74
C ALA A 407 1.37 13.61 19.30
N ALA A 408 1.73 14.60 20.13
CA ALA A 408 3.06 14.72 20.73
C ALA A 408 3.40 13.50 21.61
N LEU A 409 2.51 13.13 22.52
CA LEU A 409 2.73 11.98 23.40
C LEU A 409 2.77 10.64 22.65
N ALA A 410 1.92 10.49 21.64
CA ALA A 410 1.92 9.29 20.80
C ALA A 410 3.20 9.18 19.96
N LEU A 411 3.67 10.28 19.38
CA LEU A 411 4.95 10.33 18.67
C LEU A 411 6.12 10.05 19.63
N THR A 412 6.12 10.63 20.81
CA THR A 412 7.14 10.35 21.82
C THR A 412 7.18 8.86 22.18
N ALA A 413 6.02 8.25 22.48
CA ALA A 413 5.92 6.83 22.78
C ALA A 413 6.41 5.95 21.62
N GLY A 414 6.15 6.35 20.37
CA GLY A 414 6.56 5.61 19.19
C GLY A 414 8.02 5.82 18.78
N LEU A 415 8.58 6.99 19.01
CA LEU A 415 9.97 7.29 18.67
C LEU A 415 10.96 6.77 19.71
N LEU A 416 10.53 6.63 20.95
CA LEU A 416 11.38 6.23 22.06
C LEU A 416 12.13 4.90 21.79
N PRO A 417 11.49 3.80 21.36
CA PRO A 417 12.20 2.56 21.01
C PRO A 417 13.03 2.66 19.72
N VAL A 418 12.74 3.63 18.86
CA VAL A 418 13.56 3.87 17.65
C VAL A 418 14.88 4.52 18.02
N VAL A 419 14.84 5.49 18.97
CA VAL A 419 16.01 6.23 19.44
C VAL A 419 16.82 5.43 20.46
N ALA A 420 16.14 4.73 21.37
CA ALA A 420 16.72 3.92 22.41
C ALA A 420 16.23 2.45 22.33
N PRO A 421 16.76 1.63 21.40
CA PRO A 421 16.28 0.27 21.15
C PRO A 421 16.35 -0.66 22.37
N ASP A 422 17.28 -0.38 23.28
CA ASP A 422 17.55 -1.21 24.45
C ASP A 422 16.71 -0.86 25.67
N LEU A 423 15.89 0.20 25.57
CA LEU A 423 15.10 0.73 26.70
C LEU A 423 14.21 -0.31 27.38
N TYR A 424 13.66 -1.21 26.59
CA TYR A 424 12.70 -2.23 27.08
C TYR A 424 13.30 -3.62 27.27
N GLN A 425 14.64 -3.78 27.26
CA GLN A 425 15.29 -5.10 27.36
C GLN A 425 15.00 -5.82 28.67
N GLY A 426 14.86 -5.09 29.77
CA GLY A 426 14.52 -5.64 31.09
C GLY A 426 13.05 -6.01 31.30
N PHE A 427 12.17 -5.75 30.32
CA PHE A 427 10.75 -6.03 30.44
C PHE A 427 10.38 -7.46 30.01
N PRO A 428 9.24 -8.01 30.48
CA PRO A 428 8.73 -9.30 30.01
C PRO A 428 8.59 -9.34 28.49
N GLY A 429 8.76 -10.53 27.87
CA GLY A 429 8.81 -10.70 26.41
C GLY A 429 7.65 -10.04 25.66
N TRP A 430 6.41 -10.18 26.16
CA TRP A 430 5.24 -9.54 25.54
C TRP A 430 5.32 -8.00 25.56
N ALA A 431 5.76 -7.42 26.68
CA ALA A 431 5.89 -5.96 26.81
C ALA A 431 7.02 -5.43 25.93
N ARG A 432 8.14 -6.16 25.84
CA ARG A 432 9.25 -5.86 24.95
C ARG A 432 8.81 -5.86 23.48
N THR A 433 8.01 -6.84 23.06
CA THR A 433 7.47 -6.90 21.68
C THR A 433 6.54 -5.72 21.38
N VAL A 434 5.64 -5.38 22.30
CA VAL A 434 4.66 -4.31 22.10
C VAL A 434 5.32 -2.93 22.20
N LEU A 435 6.07 -2.66 23.27
CA LEU A 435 6.69 -1.36 23.53
C LEU A 435 7.95 -1.15 22.71
N GLY A 436 8.68 -2.21 22.35
CA GLY A 436 9.83 -2.14 21.45
C GLY A 436 9.50 -1.87 20.00
N SER A 437 8.26 -2.13 19.59
CA SER A 437 7.76 -1.70 18.26
C SER A 437 7.25 -0.27 18.34
N GLY A 438 8.03 0.69 17.81
CA GLY A 438 7.65 2.10 17.84
C GLY A 438 6.30 2.38 17.17
N VAL A 439 5.98 1.65 16.11
CA VAL A 439 4.69 1.77 15.41
C VAL A 439 3.54 1.33 16.32
N VAL A 440 3.67 0.18 16.99
CA VAL A 440 2.63 -0.35 17.89
C VAL A 440 2.48 0.56 19.10
N ALA A 441 3.57 0.87 19.81
CA ALA A 441 3.55 1.70 21.00
C ALA A 441 2.92 3.07 20.72
N GLY A 442 3.35 3.74 19.63
CA GLY A 442 2.83 5.04 19.27
C GLY A 442 1.37 5.00 18.80
N THR A 443 0.97 3.98 18.02
CA THR A 443 -0.42 3.86 17.57
C THR A 443 -1.36 3.55 18.74
N LEU A 444 -0.97 2.64 19.65
CA LEU A 444 -1.76 2.35 20.85
C LEU A 444 -1.87 3.59 21.75
N ALA A 445 -0.78 4.33 21.94
CA ALA A 445 -0.80 5.60 22.68
C ALA A 445 -1.75 6.60 22.02
N ALA A 446 -1.69 6.75 20.68
CA ALA A 446 -2.58 7.65 19.93
C ALA A 446 -4.07 7.27 20.10
N VAL A 447 -4.41 5.98 19.95
CA VAL A 447 -5.80 5.48 20.12
C VAL A 447 -6.29 5.70 21.54
N LEU A 448 -5.49 5.29 22.54
CA LEU A 448 -5.87 5.38 23.96
C LEU A 448 -6.02 6.84 24.42
N LEU A 449 -5.03 7.68 24.09
CA LEU A 449 -5.07 9.10 24.46
C LEU A 449 -6.22 9.80 23.72
N HIS A 450 -6.42 9.54 22.44
CA HIS A 450 -7.55 10.11 21.69
C HIS A 450 -8.90 9.71 22.32
N ALA A 451 -9.06 8.44 22.69
CA ALA A 451 -10.28 7.96 23.35
C ALA A 451 -10.47 8.61 24.73
N LEU A 452 -9.38 8.77 25.50
CA LEU A 452 -9.39 9.41 26.81
C LEU A 452 -9.80 10.88 26.70
N PHE A 453 -9.08 11.66 25.89
CA PHE A 453 -9.37 13.10 25.71
C PHE A 453 -10.79 13.30 25.17
N ARG A 454 -11.25 12.46 24.25
CA ARG A 454 -12.62 12.51 23.74
C ARG A 454 -13.67 12.26 24.82
N ARG A 455 -13.37 11.47 25.83
CA ARG A 455 -14.30 11.17 26.94
C ARG A 455 -14.41 12.35 27.93
N PHE A 456 -13.30 13.08 28.12
CA PHE A 456 -13.20 14.16 29.08
C PHE A 456 -13.27 15.56 28.42
N ASP A 457 -13.64 15.67 27.15
CA ASP A 457 -13.81 16.91 26.42
C ASP A 457 -15.01 17.70 27.00
N PRO A 458 -14.79 18.82 27.73
CA PRO A 458 -15.85 19.58 28.37
C PRO A 458 -16.70 20.38 27.37
N THR A 459 -16.28 20.48 26.10
CA THR A 459 -16.98 21.25 25.06
C THR A 459 -18.05 20.44 24.34
N ARG A 460 -18.23 19.14 24.67
CA ARG A 460 -19.28 18.32 24.12
C ARG A 460 -20.65 18.75 24.65
N PRO A 461 -21.61 19.10 23.78
CA PRO A 461 -22.98 19.27 24.23
C PRO A 461 -23.43 17.95 24.85
N SER A 462 -23.87 18.02 26.14
CA SER A 462 -24.46 16.85 26.80
C SER A 462 -25.60 16.36 25.91
N ARG A 463 -25.58 15.06 25.57
CA ARG A 463 -26.74 14.46 24.93
C ARG A 463 -27.94 14.70 25.87
N ALA A 464 -28.83 15.61 25.49
CA ALA A 464 -30.11 15.71 26.13
C ALA A 464 -30.78 14.31 26.11
N PRO A 465 -31.33 13.84 27.22
CA PRO A 465 -32.08 12.59 27.21
C PRO A 465 -33.18 12.73 26.18
N ALA A 466 -33.29 11.76 25.28
CA ALA A 466 -34.43 11.67 24.36
C ALA A 466 -35.68 11.52 25.21
N SER A 467 -36.49 12.59 25.23
CA SER A 467 -37.85 12.62 25.78
C SER A 467 -38.81 11.87 24.86
#